data_a49658d1fe150dd207318cbb5f5c7ddf
#
_entry.id   a49658d1fe150dd207318cbb5f5c7ddf
#
_cell.length_a   1.000
_cell.length_b   1.000
_cell.length_c   1.000
_cell.angle_alpha   90.00
_cell.angle_beta   90.00
_cell.angle_gamma   90.00
#
_symmetry.space_group_name_H-M   'P 1'
#
loop_
_entity.id
_entity.type
_entity.pdbx_description
1 polymer ?
#
loop_
_entity_poly.entity_id
_entity_poly.type
_entity_poly.pdbx_seq_one_letter_code
_entity_poly.pdbx_strand_id
1 'polypeptide(L)'
;MKEIQKGALLISTPNILGDLYFNRSIIILTEVKKNEVVGFIINKTLEYQLSDLYKNVKNKKIKIFSGGPVSQDNLYFMHNKPELITNSVKFHNNMYWGGNFESVIELINENKLDNSSIKFFSGYTGWTHDQLADEINNNSWIILNNKENIKFNNDTNLSWGEYMREMGEEFRIWSNAPENPQSN
;
A
#
# COMPACT_ATOMS: atom_id res chain seq x y z
N MET A 1 0.71 13.90 19.87
CA MET A 1 -0.03 13.19 18.80
C MET A 1 0.97 12.73 17.77
N LYS A 2 0.87 11.50 17.28
CA LYS A 2 1.66 11.05 16.13
C LYS A 2 1.16 11.79 14.90
N GLU A 3 2.04 12.42 14.15
CA GLU A 3 1.70 13.29 13.03
C GLU A 3 1.26 12.48 11.80
N ILE A 4 0.14 12.87 11.19
CA ILE A 4 -0.31 12.31 9.90
C ILE A 4 0.50 13.01 8.80
N GLN A 5 1.38 12.27 8.12
CA GLN A 5 2.27 12.84 7.10
C GLN A 5 2.47 11.88 5.92
N LYS A 6 2.89 12.41 4.78
CA LYS A 6 3.26 11.61 3.61
C LYS A 6 4.39 10.63 3.96
N GLY A 7 4.28 9.41 3.46
CA GLY A 7 5.21 8.33 3.74
C GLY A 7 4.99 7.63 5.09
N ALA A 8 4.05 8.08 5.94
CA ALA A 8 3.67 7.33 7.12
C ALA A 8 2.99 6.02 6.75
N LEU A 9 3.20 4.99 7.57
CA LEU A 9 2.45 3.73 7.50
C LEU A 9 1.31 3.74 8.51
N LEU A 10 0.16 3.29 8.09
CA LEU A 10 -0.96 2.92 8.95
C LEU A 10 -1.02 1.40 9.04
N ILE A 11 -0.96 0.86 10.25
CA ILE A 11 -1.10 -0.57 10.51
C ILE A 11 -2.46 -0.77 11.16
N SER A 12 -3.32 -1.56 10.55
CA SER A 12 -4.63 -1.87 11.12
C SER A 12 -4.48 -2.62 12.44
N THR A 13 -5.29 -2.26 13.43
CA THR A 13 -5.35 -2.98 14.68
C THR A 13 -6.49 -4.02 14.67
N PRO A 14 -6.57 -4.88 15.66
CA PRO A 14 -7.71 -5.77 15.83
C PRO A 14 -9.07 -5.06 15.97
N ASN A 15 -9.11 -3.78 16.30
CA ASN A 15 -10.36 -3.01 16.38
C ASN A 15 -11.05 -2.85 15.02
N ILE A 16 -10.33 -3.09 13.91
CA ILE A 16 -10.88 -3.11 12.54
C ILE A 16 -11.36 -4.51 12.12
N LEU A 17 -11.29 -5.50 13.01
CA LEU A 17 -11.83 -6.85 12.74
C LEU A 17 -13.31 -6.77 12.36
N GLY A 18 -13.64 -7.11 11.14
CA GLY A 18 -14.99 -7.00 10.57
C GLY A 18 -15.05 -6.11 9.33
N ASP A 19 -14.06 -5.24 9.13
CA ASP A 19 -13.87 -4.55 7.87
C ASP A 19 -13.09 -5.46 6.90
N LEU A 20 -13.75 -5.92 5.85
CA LEU A 20 -13.16 -6.84 4.87
C LEU A 20 -11.97 -6.23 4.12
N TYR A 21 -11.97 -4.91 3.93
CA TYR A 21 -10.88 -4.22 3.23
C TYR A 21 -9.67 -3.98 4.12
N PHE A 22 -9.91 -3.54 5.36
CA PHE A 22 -8.86 -3.03 6.24
C PHE A 22 -8.34 -4.04 7.26
N ASN A 23 -9.01 -5.19 7.41
CA ASN A 23 -8.47 -6.25 8.26
C ASN A 23 -7.05 -6.62 7.82
N ARG A 24 -6.09 -6.58 8.76
CA ARG A 24 -4.66 -6.89 8.54
C ARG A 24 -4.02 -6.10 7.40
N SER A 25 -4.41 -4.85 7.23
CA SER A 25 -3.84 -3.97 6.21
C SER A 25 -2.64 -3.20 6.71
N ILE A 26 -1.71 -2.97 5.80
CA ILE A 26 -0.62 -2.00 5.91
C ILE A 26 -0.85 -1.00 4.80
N ILE A 27 -1.01 0.28 5.17
CA ILE A 27 -1.30 1.35 4.22
C ILE A 27 -0.16 2.36 4.24
N ILE A 28 0.31 2.77 3.08
CA ILE A 28 1.25 3.89 2.95
C ILE A 28 0.49 5.15 2.54
N LEU A 29 0.71 6.25 3.25
CA LEU A 29 0.11 7.54 2.92
C LEU A 29 0.93 8.24 1.83
N THR A 30 0.30 8.54 0.70
CA THR A 30 0.95 9.21 -0.44
C THR A 30 0.59 10.68 -0.55
N GLU A 31 -0.60 11.06 -0.06
CA GLU A 31 -1.03 12.43 -0.03
C GLU A 31 -1.67 12.77 1.31
N VAL A 32 -1.31 13.94 1.85
CA VAL A 32 -1.88 14.49 3.09
C VAL A 32 -2.15 15.96 2.86
N LYS A 33 -3.42 16.30 2.77
CA LYS A 33 -3.96 17.66 2.70
C LYS A 33 -4.97 17.85 3.82
N LYS A 34 -5.36 19.10 4.07
CA LYS A 34 -6.33 19.43 5.13
C LYS A 34 -7.65 18.65 5.01
N ASN A 35 -8.16 18.48 3.79
CA ASN A 35 -9.46 17.87 3.55
C ASN A 35 -9.37 16.49 2.88
N GLU A 36 -8.17 16.00 2.64
CA GLU A 36 -7.97 14.76 1.90
C GLU A 36 -6.67 14.08 2.33
N VAL A 37 -6.77 12.83 2.73
CA VAL A 37 -5.64 11.94 2.96
C VAL A 37 -5.82 10.73 2.06
N VAL A 38 -4.80 10.43 1.24
CA VAL A 38 -4.80 9.29 0.31
C VAL A 38 -3.70 8.32 0.70
N GLY A 39 -4.04 7.04 0.68
CA GLY A 39 -3.09 5.96 0.90
C GLY A 39 -3.39 4.74 0.04
N PHE A 40 -2.48 3.78 0.07
CA PHE A 40 -2.62 2.51 -0.63
C PHE A 40 -2.29 1.34 0.28
N ILE A 41 -3.12 0.31 0.27
CA ILE A 41 -2.84 -0.97 0.93
C ILE A 41 -1.70 -1.64 0.15
N ILE A 42 -0.58 -1.94 0.82
CA ILE A 42 0.65 -2.42 0.17
C ILE A 42 0.94 -3.90 0.40
N ASN A 43 0.15 -4.60 1.20
CA ASN A 43 0.37 -5.99 1.57
C ASN A 43 -0.72 -6.97 1.10
N LYS A 44 -1.69 -6.53 0.28
CA LYS A 44 -2.74 -7.40 -0.27
C LYS A 44 -2.62 -7.48 -1.79
N THR A 45 -2.22 -8.62 -2.31
CA THR A 45 -2.14 -8.87 -3.76
C THR A 45 -3.47 -9.41 -4.28
N LEU A 46 -3.80 -9.06 -5.52
CA LEU A 46 -4.89 -9.67 -6.28
C LEU A 46 -4.40 -10.92 -7.01
N GLU A 47 -5.32 -11.78 -7.38
CA GLU A 47 -5.01 -13.04 -8.09
C GLU A 47 -4.59 -12.81 -9.54
N TYR A 48 -5.07 -11.71 -10.16
CA TYR A 48 -4.73 -11.34 -11.53
C TYR A 48 -3.53 -10.39 -11.58
N GLN A 49 -2.89 -10.35 -12.73
CA GLN A 49 -1.66 -9.62 -13.00
C GLN A 49 -1.90 -8.49 -14.02
N LEU A 50 -0.92 -7.61 -14.19
CA LEU A 50 -1.02 -6.49 -15.14
C LEU A 50 -1.26 -6.96 -16.58
N SER A 51 -0.67 -8.09 -16.99
CA SER A 51 -0.88 -8.69 -18.31
C SER A 51 -2.29 -9.22 -18.55
N ASP A 52 -3.08 -9.45 -17.52
CA ASP A 52 -4.46 -9.88 -17.64
C ASP A 52 -5.37 -8.70 -18.01
N LEU A 53 -5.01 -7.48 -17.56
CA LEU A 53 -5.71 -6.25 -17.86
C LEU A 53 -5.24 -5.60 -19.17
N TYR A 54 -3.94 -5.67 -19.45
CA TYR A 54 -3.30 -5.01 -20.60
C TYR A 54 -2.58 -6.03 -21.48
N LYS A 55 -3.19 -6.41 -22.61
CA LYS A 55 -2.66 -7.42 -23.54
C LYS A 55 -1.31 -7.06 -24.17
N ASN A 56 -0.95 -5.78 -24.20
CA ASN A 56 0.34 -5.31 -24.68
C ASN A 56 1.47 -5.45 -23.64
N VAL A 57 1.18 -5.86 -22.41
CA VAL A 57 2.17 -6.19 -21.40
C VAL A 57 2.67 -7.61 -21.60
N LYS A 58 3.96 -7.74 -21.94
CA LYS A 58 4.62 -9.04 -22.20
C LYS A 58 5.06 -9.74 -20.92
N ASN A 59 5.42 -8.98 -19.88
CA ASN A 59 5.85 -9.52 -18.60
C ASN A 59 4.64 -10.00 -17.78
N LYS A 60 4.47 -11.32 -17.69
CA LYS A 60 3.36 -11.98 -16.98
C LYS A 60 3.56 -12.08 -15.46
N LYS A 61 4.54 -11.39 -14.89
CA LYS A 61 4.85 -11.50 -13.44
C LYS A 61 4.56 -10.22 -12.66
N ILE A 62 4.07 -9.16 -13.32
CA ILE A 62 3.79 -7.89 -12.64
C ILE A 62 2.49 -8.00 -11.85
N LYS A 63 2.64 -7.96 -10.53
CA LYS A 63 1.53 -8.10 -9.56
C LYS A 63 0.72 -6.81 -9.48
N ILE A 64 -0.58 -6.98 -9.20
CA ILE A 64 -1.48 -5.88 -8.82
C ILE A 64 -1.89 -6.08 -7.36
N PHE A 65 -1.90 -5.01 -6.60
CA PHE A 65 -2.34 -4.98 -5.21
C PHE A 65 -3.77 -4.42 -5.12
N SER A 66 -4.54 -4.90 -4.14
CA SER A 66 -5.79 -4.26 -3.74
C SER A 66 -5.45 -3.00 -2.97
N GLY A 67 -5.41 -1.86 -3.64
CA GLY A 67 -4.97 -0.58 -3.06
C GLY A 67 -5.96 0.04 -2.08
N GLY A 68 -7.25 -0.32 -2.19
CA GLY A 68 -8.30 0.14 -1.29
C GLY A 68 -9.69 0.15 -1.92
N PRO A 69 -10.74 0.52 -1.16
CA PRO A 69 -12.12 0.42 -1.60
C PRO A 69 -12.56 1.53 -2.58
N VAL A 70 -11.78 2.61 -2.72
CA VAL A 70 -12.17 3.76 -3.54
C VAL A 70 -11.67 3.58 -4.97
N SER A 71 -12.55 3.80 -5.95
CA SER A 71 -12.22 3.77 -7.40
C SER A 71 -11.48 2.50 -7.84
N GLN A 72 -11.98 1.33 -7.48
CA GLN A 72 -11.36 0.02 -7.75
C GLN A 72 -11.21 -0.30 -9.25
N ASP A 73 -11.99 0.34 -10.10
CA ASP A 73 -11.89 0.22 -11.57
C ASP A 73 -10.70 0.98 -12.16
N ASN A 74 -10.02 1.79 -11.34
CA ASN A 74 -8.86 2.56 -11.75
C ASN A 74 -7.57 1.89 -11.27
N LEU A 75 -6.54 1.94 -12.13
CA LEU A 75 -5.21 1.45 -11.82
C LEU A 75 -4.28 2.62 -11.49
N TYR A 76 -3.64 2.51 -10.34
CA TYR A 76 -2.62 3.44 -9.84
C TYR A 76 -1.28 2.74 -9.75
N PHE A 77 -0.19 3.49 -9.67
CA PHE A 77 1.13 2.88 -9.45
C PHE A 77 2.07 3.78 -8.65
N MET A 78 2.99 3.14 -7.96
CA MET A 78 4.13 3.74 -7.27
C MET A 78 5.42 3.14 -7.80
N HIS A 79 6.50 3.91 -7.78
CA HIS A 79 7.81 3.46 -8.27
C HIS A 79 8.96 4.16 -7.54
N ASN A 80 10.18 3.66 -7.77
CA ASN A 80 11.42 4.23 -7.27
C ASN A 80 12.37 4.67 -8.43
N LYS A 81 11.81 4.92 -9.63
CA LYS A 81 12.55 5.23 -10.86
C LYS A 81 12.11 6.58 -11.47
N PRO A 82 12.35 7.71 -10.79
CA PRO A 82 11.92 9.01 -11.30
C PRO A 82 12.70 9.44 -12.56
N GLU A 83 13.88 8.88 -12.77
CA GLU A 83 14.70 9.12 -13.95
C GLU A 83 14.15 8.49 -15.23
N LEU A 84 13.31 7.46 -15.08
CA LEU A 84 12.68 6.75 -16.21
C LEU A 84 11.23 7.14 -16.43
N ILE A 85 10.52 7.54 -15.36
CA ILE A 85 9.08 7.81 -15.39
C ILE A 85 8.83 9.30 -15.15
N THR A 86 8.44 10.00 -16.20
CA THR A 86 8.16 11.44 -16.14
C THR A 86 6.83 11.75 -15.46
N ASN A 87 6.67 12.99 -14.98
CA ASN A 87 5.45 13.49 -14.35
C ASN A 87 5.00 12.74 -13.09
N SER A 88 5.93 12.03 -12.45
CA SER A 88 5.67 11.38 -11.16
C SER A 88 5.82 12.35 -9.99
N VAL A 89 5.09 12.10 -8.89
CA VAL A 89 5.07 12.94 -7.71
C VAL A 89 5.79 12.25 -6.56
N LYS A 90 6.84 12.89 -6.04
CA LYS A 90 7.56 12.40 -4.86
C LYS A 90 6.68 12.51 -3.62
N PHE A 91 6.58 11.44 -2.83
CA PHE A 91 5.85 11.46 -1.58
C PHE A 91 6.68 11.03 -0.35
N HIS A 92 7.73 10.23 -0.54
CA HIS A 92 8.61 9.81 0.55
C HIS A 92 9.98 9.37 0.00
N ASN A 93 11.08 9.64 0.70
CA ASN A 93 12.46 9.24 0.34
C ASN A 93 12.68 9.09 -1.19
N ASN A 94 12.91 7.86 -1.67
CA ASN A 94 13.03 7.52 -3.11
C ASN A 94 11.74 6.88 -3.65
N MET A 95 10.56 7.31 -3.18
CA MET A 95 9.26 6.78 -3.59
C MET A 95 8.43 7.86 -4.27
N TYR A 96 7.86 7.50 -5.39
CA TYR A 96 7.06 8.35 -6.26
C TYR A 96 5.77 7.64 -6.63
N TRP A 97 4.71 8.37 -6.87
CA TRP A 97 3.45 7.84 -7.38
C TRP A 97 3.02 8.55 -8.66
N GLY A 98 2.26 7.83 -9.51
CA GLY A 98 1.82 8.33 -10.79
C GLY A 98 2.94 8.50 -11.81
N GLY A 99 2.64 9.22 -12.87
CA GLY A 99 3.53 9.44 -14.00
C GLY A 99 2.90 9.02 -15.34
N ASN A 100 3.69 9.03 -16.41
CA ASN A 100 3.22 8.63 -17.74
C ASN A 100 3.04 7.10 -17.82
N PHE A 101 1.79 6.63 -17.88
CA PHE A 101 1.44 5.21 -17.88
C PHE A 101 1.90 4.49 -19.16
N GLU A 102 1.85 5.15 -20.33
CA GLU A 102 2.26 4.53 -21.60
C GLU A 102 3.74 4.18 -21.57
N SER A 103 4.58 5.12 -21.11
CA SER A 103 6.01 4.88 -20.96
C SER A 103 6.32 3.77 -19.95
N VAL A 104 5.51 3.62 -18.91
CA VAL A 104 5.65 2.53 -17.92
C VAL A 104 5.49 1.18 -18.58
N ILE A 105 4.48 1.00 -19.45
CA ILE A 105 4.26 -0.27 -20.17
C ILE A 105 5.45 -0.60 -21.09
N GLU A 106 5.99 0.39 -21.79
CA GLU A 106 7.18 0.22 -22.63
C GLU A 106 8.40 -0.22 -21.80
N LEU A 107 8.65 0.45 -20.69
CA LEU A 107 9.77 0.14 -19.78
C LEU A 107 9.64 -1.27 -19.16
N ILE A 108 8.43 -1.72 -18.85
CA ILE A 108 8.18 -3.09 -18.40
C ILE A 108 8.51 -4.10 -19.50
N ASN A 109 8.09 -3.83 -20.74
CA ASN A 109 8.35 -4.70 -21.88
C ASN A 109 9.84 -4.77 -22.25
N GLU A 110 10.58 -3.71 -21.96
CA GLU A 110 12.04 -3.63 -22.12
C GLU A 110 12.82 -4.22 -20.92
N ASN A 111 12.12 -4.77 -19.92
CA ASN A 111 12.69 -5.30 -18.66
C ASN A 111 13.48 -4.24 -17.84
N LYS A 112 13.16 -2.96 -18.03
CA LYS A 112 13.72 -1.86 -17.24
C LYS A 112 12.98 -1.62 -15.92
N LEU A 113 11.72 -2.10 -15.83
CA LEU A 113 10.89 -2.10 -14.64
C LEU A 113 10.41 -3.51 -14.33
N ASP A 114 10.43 -3.84 -13.06
CA ASP A 114 9.93 -5.08 -12.48
C ASP A 114 9.23 -4.82 -11.15
N ASN A 115 8.73 -5.87 -10.50
CA ASN A 115 8.07 -5.74 -9.20
C ASN A 115 8.99 -5.14 -8.09
N SER A 116 10.31 -5.09 -8.23
CA SER A 116 11.20 -4.42 -7.27
C SER A 116 11.28 -2.91 -7.46
N SER A 117 10.86 -2.41 -8.60
CA SER A 117 10.93 -1.00 -9.01
C SER A 117 9.58 -0.32 -9.14
N ILE A 118 8.50 -1.10 -9.38
CA ILE A 118 7.14 -0.58 -9.55
C ILE A 118 6.10 -1.50 -8.90
N LYS A 119 5.05 -0.91 -8.33
CA LYS A 119 3.86 -1.62 -7.81
C LYS A 119 2.60 -0.98 -8.36
N PHE A 120 1.65 -1.83 -8.77
CA PHE A 120 0.35 -1.41 -9.26
C PHE A 120 -0.74 -1.68 -8.23
N PHE A 121 -1.75 -0.81 -8.20
CA PHE A 121 -2.84 -0.83 -7.24
C PHE A 121 -4.18 -0.65 -7.94
N SER A 122 -5.13 -1.56 -7.71
CA SER A 122 -6.54 -1.35 -8.02
C SER A 122 -7.17 -0.60 -6.87
N GLY A 123 -7.65 0.62 -7.13
CA GLY A 123 -8.22 1.50 -6.11
C GLY A 123 -7.20 2.09 -5.13
N TYR A 124 -7.72 2.86 -4.18
CA TYR A 124 -6.97 3.52 -3.11
C TYR A 124 -7.80 3.63 -1.84
N THR A 125 -7.19 4.09 -0.75
CA THR A 125 -7.86 4.44 0.51
C THR A 125 -7.92 5.95 0.65
N GLY A 126 -9.04 6.48 1.16
CA GLY A 126 -9.23 7.91 1.31
C GLY A 126 -9.94 8.26 2.61
N TRP A 127 -9.50 9.35 3.24
CA TRP A 127 -10.09 9.93 4.45
C TRP A 127 -10.11 11.45 4.33
N THR A 128 -10.96 12.09 5.11
CA THR A 128 -10.65 13.45 5.57
C THR A 128 -9.57 13.37 6.65
N HIS A 129 -8.83 14.47 6.86
CA HIS A 129 -7.81 14.50 7.91
C HIS A 129 -8.39 14.24 9.31
N ASP A 130 -9.56 14.82 9.60
CA ASP A 130 -10.23 14.68 10.90
C ASP A 130 -10.73 13.23 11.09
N GLN A 131 -11.31 12.62 10.04
CA GLN A 131 -11.71 11.21 10.09
C GLN A 131 -10.53 10.29 10.44
N LEU A 132 -9.39 10.44 9.76
CA LEU A 132 -8.22 9.61 10.03
C LEU A 132 -7.67 9.87 11.44
N ALA A 133 -7.68 11.13 11.89
CA ALA A 133 -7.25 11.48 13.25
C ALA A 133 -8.13 10.81 14.31
N ASP A 134 -9.44 10.78 14.11
CA ASP A 134 -10.40 10.11 14.99
C ASP A 134 -10.19 8.59 14.98
N GLU A 135 -9.98 7.97 13.82
CA GLU A 135 -9.70 6.55 13.71
C GLU A 135 -8.39 6.15 14.40
N ILE A 136 -7.36 7.00 14.35
CA ILE A 136 -6.10 6.80 15.08
C ILE A 136 -6.33 6.94 16.59
N ASN A 137 -7.07 7.96 17.04
CA ASN A 137 -7.38 8.17 18.46
C ASN A 137 -8.22 7.03 19.03
N ASN A 138 -9.08 6.42 18.24
CA ASN A 138 -9.89 5.25 18.60
C ASN A 138 -9.12 3.92 18.47
N ASN A 139 -7.81 3.99 18.26
CA ASN A 139 -6.93 2.82 18.08
C ASN A 139 -7.37 1.88 16.93
N SER A 140 -8.00 2.40 15.89
CA SER A 140 -8.24 1.64 14.65
C SER A 140 -6.94 1.46 13.86
N TRP A 141 -6.07 2.46 13.91
CA TRP A 141 -4.78 2.48 13.23
C TRP A 141 -3.63 2.78 14.17
N ILE A 142 -2.51 2.10 13.98
CA ILE A 142 -1.23 2.51 14.51
C ILE A 142 -0.46 3.22 13.40
N ILE A 143 -0.09 4.50 13.64
CA ILE A 143 0.70 5.26 12.69
C ILE A 143 2.19 5.13 13.00
N LEU A 144 2.98 4.80 11.98
CA LEU A 144 4.43 4.70 12.04
C LEU A 144 5.04 5.73 11.09
N ASN A 145 5.71 6.72 11.67
CA ASN A 145 6.46 7.73 10.92
C ASN A 145 7.91 7.28 10.73
N ASN A 146 8.57 7.76 9.65
CA ASN A 146 10.01 7.60 9.41
C ASN A 146 10.53 6.15 9.38
N LYS A 147 9.76 5.20 8.88
CA LYS A 147 10.34 3.91 8.47
C LYS A 147 11.24 4.15 7.24
N GLU A 148 12.54 4.30 7.45
CA GLU A 148 13.55 4.57 6.40
C GLU A 148 13.61 3.49 5.32
N ASN A 149 13.06 2.32 5.59
CA ASN A 149 13.15 1.15 4.73
C ASN A 149 11.78 0.56 4.36
N ILE A 150 10.86 1.40 3.84
CA ILE A 150 9.76 0.83 3.07
C ILE A 150 10.40 0.30 1.77
N LYS A 151 10.82 -0.97 1.82
CA LYS A 151 11.47 -1.58 0.66
C LYS A 151 10.41 -1.90 -0.38
N PHE A 152 10.62 -1.44 -1.59
CA PHE A 152 9.86 -1.88 -2.77
C PHE A 152 10.08 -3.37 -3.11
N ASN A 153 10.97 -4.07 -2.38
CA ASN A 153 11.38 -5.44 -2.67
C ASN A 153 10.22 -6.43 -2.61
N ASN A 154 10.16 -7.25 -3.61
CA ASN A 154 9.13 -8.24 -3.90
C ASN A 154 8.96 -9.37 -2.89
N ASP A 155 9.98 -9.67 -2.12
CA ASP A 155 10.07 -10.89 -1.32
C ASP A 155 9.79 -10.66 0.16
N THR A 156 9.74 -9.43 0.61
CA THR A 156 9.15 -9.14 1.89
C THR A 156 7.66 -8.93 1.66
N ASN A 157 6.89 -9.98 1.76
CA ASN A 157 5.55 -9.87 2.29
C ASN A 157 5.74 -9.11 3.60
N LEU A 158 5.56 -7.78 3.55
CA LEU A 158 5.40 -6.98 4.74
C LEU A 158 4.20 -7.59 5.45
N SER A 159 4.46 -8.63 6.25
CA SER A 159 3.35 -9.31 6.89
C SER A 159 2.89 -8.40 8.00
N TRP A 160 1.62 -8.10 7.99
CA TRP A 160 0.97 -7.40 9.08
C TRP A 160 1.36 -8.02 10.43
N GLY A 161 1.46 -9.34 10.48
CA GLY A 161 1.90 -10.07 11.67
C GLY A 161 3.32 -9.75 12.14
N GLU A 162 4.25 -9.42 11.25
CA GLU A 162 5.60 -8.98 11.62
C GLU A 162 5.57 -7.62 12.31
N TYR A 163 4.81 -6.67 11.77
CA TYR A 163 4.60 -5.39 12.43
C TYR A 163 3.95 -5.55 13.80
N MET A 164 2.95 -6.42 13.93
CA MET A 164 2.31 -6.69 15.23
C MET A 164 3.32 -7.26 16.24
N ARG A 165 4.21 -8.16 15.83
CA ARG A 165 5.26 -8.71 16.71
C ARG A 165 6.28 -7.67 17.17
N GLU A 166 6.63 -6.73 16.29
CA GLU A 166 7.57 -5.63 16.61
C GLU A 166 6.98 -4.60 17.58
N MET A 167 5.65 -4.46 17.64
CA MET A 167 4.98 -3.44 18.45
C MET A 167 4.83 -3.78 19.93
N GLY A 168 5.11 -5.01 20.33
CA GLY A 168 5.05 -5.43 21.73
C GLY A 168 4.20 -6.68 21.98
N GLU A 169 4.27 -7.19 23.21
CA GLU A 169 3.66 -8.47 23.57
C GLU A 169 2.13 -8.45 23.46
N GLU A 170 1.48 -7.32 23.72
CA GLU A 170 0.03 -7.15 23.60
C GLU A 170 -0.48 -7.39 22.16
N PHE A 171 0.34 -7.04 21.16
CA PHE A 171 0.02 -7.25 19.73
C PHE A 171 0.45 -8.62 19.22
N ARG A 172 1.35 -9.30 19.93
CA ARG A 172 1.89 -10.60 19.55
C ARG A 172 0.83 -11.70 19.46
N ILE A 173 -0.17 -11.66 20.34
CA ILE A 173 -1.31 -12.59 20.31
C ILE A 173 -2.03 -12.49 18.97
N TRP A 174 -2.24 -11.28 18.47
CA TRP A 174 -2.94 -11.03 17.22
C TRP A 174 -2.14 -11.43 15.98
N SER A 175 -0.80 -11.40 16.05
CA SER A 175 0.06 -11.84 14.95
C SER A 175 -0.12 -13.33 14.61
N ASN A 176 -0.53 -14.13 15.59
CA ASN A 176 -0.73 -15.58 15.48
C ASN A 176 -2.21 -15.97 15.30
N ALA A 177 -3.15 -15.04 15.41
CA ALA A 177 -4.56 -15.32 15.22
C ALA A 177 -4.82 -15.73 13.75
N PRO A 178 -5.75 -16.67 13.47
CA PRO A 178 -6.10 -17.03 12.10
C PRO A 178 -6.70 -15.84 11.34
N GLU A 179 -6.51 -15.78 10.03
CA GLU A 179 -7.07 -14.69 9.19
C GLU A 179 -8.59 -14.68 9.21
N ASN A 180 -9.19 -15.86 9.28
CA ASN A 180 -10.62 -16.03 9.41
C ASN A 180 -10.91 -16.78 10.73
N PRO A 181 -11.53 -16.13 11.73
CA PRO A 181 -11.89 -16.77 12.99
C PRO A 181 -12.88 -17.94 12.85
N GLN A 182 -13.57 -18.06 11.72
CA GLN A 182 -14.50 -19.13 11.40
C GLN A 182 -13.86 -20.36 10.75
N SER A 183 -12.55 -20.34 10.54
CA SER A 183 -11.80 -21.43 9.89
C SER A 183 -11.21 -22.44 10.88
N ASN A 184 -11.82 -22.62 12.05
CA ASN A 184 -11.53 -23.69 13.01
C ASN A 184 -12.57 -24.78 12.93
#